data_254b3ac9b95a3cd3ea64c9bbe319666c
#
_entry.id   254b3ac9b95a3cd3ea64c9bbe319666c
#
_cell.length_a   1.000
_cell.length_b   1.000
_cell.length_c   1.000
_cell.angle_alpha   90.00
_cell.angle_beta   90.00
_cell.angle_gamma   90.00
#
_symmetry.space_group_name_H-M   'P 1'
#
loop_
_entity.id
_entity.type
_entity.pdbx_description
1 polymer ?
#
loop_
_entity_poly.entity_id
_entity_poly.type
_entity_poly.pdbx_seq_one_letter_code
_entity_poly.pdbx_strand_id
1 'polypeptide(L)'
;MCKIGNQTFISIAAALLLAAGCSAEQQSQTEPEAQTAAAEPREAPTPAGHSGVIEGVVRDANGEPVAGAYVKLRNDERRLTFMHISQEGGRYTAIKLPEGSYTVQAVGGSFESAWSAPVEIAESGSGAMDVSLDVERAPYLEPAWTRRAPEYNATFEHLPDGPAKDIMMRRCVACHSETRIISRHVDYDTWQDIISEMRLRAGVVGYPEITDDEAETMTRYLADNYPPLGVPDPNSRFPFELQPENARNYRVVEYDMENPLTENHDIAVDPWGDGWSNQRLGGKLGRLDPVTYDYSEVELPPSVSGRVRPGNPQISRDGMLWLGEGFGNRWLRYDIANDEWTEFPFPSDEIRGAATANTMALASDGTVWASGPGAARRFDPASGEWEAWDTPSWEATGLNPGGYGITEDGNGRMWMAENQIDRVARVDPDTGEVMEFRIPSDETHYPRRMDHDPQGNVWIALWSSGRILHVDYRTDELSFIDPPIPNNGIYAMDFDESTGLMWTTLHTRDIIASYNPATGEWKLYPQPQAESDSRRVEIDQNSPNRIWWTSVAYQSRMGFTELLDE
;
A
#
# COMPACT_ATOMS: atom_id res chain seq x y z
N MET A 1 -43.28 3.11 -50.43
CA MET A 1 -44.14 3.97 -51.22
C MET A 1 -44.41 5.24 -50.47
N CYS A 2 -44.15 6.35 -51.15
CA CYS A 2 -44.38 7.78 -50.94
C CYS A 2 -43.62 8.42 -49.78
N LYS A 3 -42.60 9.18 -49.98
CA LYS A 3 -42.14 10.37 -50.77
C LYS A 3 -42.90 11.66 -50.47
N ILE A 4 -42.09 12.73 -50.28
CA ILE A 4 -42.22 14.16 -50.60
C ILE A 4 -42.69 15.02 -49.39
N GLY A 5 -42.13 16.16 -49.10
CA GLY A 5 -41.11 17.01 -49.75
C GLY A 5 -40.89 18.34 -49.00
N ASN A 6 -39.86 18.99 -49.41
CA ASN A 6 -39.37 20.35 -49.15
C ASN A 6 -40.40 21.46 -48.97
N GLN A 7 -40.09 22.51 -48.22
CA GLN A 7 -39.87 23.83 -48.81
C GLN A 7 -39.28 24.88 -47.87
N THR A 8 -38.27 25.50 -48.35
CA THR A 8 -37.56 26.75 -48.11
C THR A 8 -38.46 27.99 -48.05
N PHE A 9 -38.16 28.97 -47.17
CA PHE A 9 -38.31 30.36 -47.48
C PHE A 9 -37.26 31.27 -46.82
N ILE A 10 -36.63 32.03 -47.69
CA ILE A 10 -35.67 33.12 -47.51
C ILE A 10 -36.46 34.41 -47.20
N SER A 11 -35.93 35.27 -46.36
CA SER A 11 -36.10 36.71 -46.50
C SER A 11 -34.95 37.52 -45.91
N ILE A 12 -34.38 38.29 -46.75
CA ILE A 12 -33.34 39.33 -46.65
C ILE A 12 -33.96 40.63 -46.14
N ALA A 13 -33.27 41.33 -45.28
CA ALA A 13 -33.34 42.78 -45.25
C ALA A 13 -32.01 43.38 -44.71
N ALA A 14 -31.39 44.14 -45.58
CA ALA A 14 -30.25 45.00 -45.37
C ALA A 14 -30.66 46.40 -44.97
N ALA A 15 -29.86 47.08 -44.19
CA ALA A 15 -29.59 48.56 -44.29
C ALA A 15 -28.52 49.00 -43.27
N LEU A 16 -27.43 49.38 -43.73
CA LEU A 16 -26.71 50.65 -43.85
C LEU A 16 -26.14 51.30 -42.58
N LEU A 17 -24.81 51.28 -42.55
CA LEU A 17 -23.77 52.28 -42.30
C LEU A 17 -24.06 53.50 -41.42
N LEU A 18 -23.20 53.66 -40.38
CA LEU A 18 -22.50 54.94 -40.14
C LEU A 18 -21.14 54.69 -39.49
N ALA A 19 -20.07 55.17 -40.13
CA ALA A 19 -18.72 55.11 -39.69
C ALA A 19 -18.43 56.22 -38.64
N ALA A 20 -17.78 55.86 -37.56
CA ALA A 20 -16.98 56.82 -36.79
C ALA A 20 -15.69 56.09 -36.36
N GLY A 21 -14.58 56.61 -36.89
CA GLY A 21 -13.26 56.07 -36.58
C GLY A 21 -12.83 56.44 -35.16
N CYS A 22 -12.26 55.46 -34.53
CA CYS A 22 -11.32 55.65 -33.43
C CYS A 22 -10.21 54.61 -33.56
N SER A 23 -9.01 55.11 -33.62
CA SER A 23 -7.74 54.40 -33.64
C SER A 23 -7.67 53.42 -32.44
N ALA A 24 -7.62 52.14 -32.73
CA ALA A 24 -7.30 51.15 -31.70
C ALA A 24 -5.79 50.84 -31.79
N GLU A 25 -5.06 51.21 -30.76
CA GLU A 25 -3.77 50.66 -30.45
C GLU A 25 -3.90 49.14 -30.32
N GLN A 26 -3.13 48.43 -31.13
CA GLN A 26 -2.89 47.01 -30.97
C GLN A 26 -2.09 46.79 -29.67
N GLN A 27 -2.76 46.46 -28.58
CA GLN A 27 -2.14 45.79 -27.47
C GLN A 27 -1.98 44.32 -27.88
N SER A 28 -0.73 43.95 -28.10
CA SER A 28 -0.25 42.57 -28.15
C SER A 28 -0.58 41.91 -26.81
N GLN A 29 -1.60 41.06 -26.84
CA GLN A 29 -1.79 40.07 -25.73
C GLN A 29 -0.69 39.04 -25.88
N THR A 30 0.34 39.14 -25.05
CA THR A 30 1.23 38.04 -24.74
C THR A 30 0.36 37.02 -23.96
N GLU A 31 0.20 35.83 -24.54
CA GLU A 31 -0.21 34.65 -23.79
C GLU A 31 0.65 34.51 -22.54
N PRO A 32 0.07 34.21 -21.37
CA PRO A 32 0.87 33.89 -20.22
C PRO A 32 1.52 32.51 -20.48
N GLU A 33 2.82 32.49 -20.72
CA GLU A 33 3.63 31.29 -20.49
C GLU A 33 3.33 30.82 -19.06
N ALA A 34 2.75 29.64 -18.95
CA ALA A 34 2.63 28.92 -17.68
C ALA A 34 4.06 28.57 -17.20
N GLN A 35 4.65 29.50 -16.49
CA GLN A 35 5.78 29.18 -15.62
C GLN A 35 5.21 28.29 -14.50
N THR A 36 5.44 26.99 -14.62
CA THR A 36 5.44 26.08 -13.48
C THR A 36 6.56 26.57 -12.54
N ALA A 37 6.20 27.47 -11.64
CA ALA A 37 7.02 27.77 -10.49
C ALA A 37 7.04 26.49 -9.66
N ALA A 38 8.17 25.80 -9.63
CA ALA A 38 8.43 24.80 -8.62
C ALA A 38 8.15 25.48 -7.27
N ALA A 39 7.28 24.90 -6.46
CA ALA A 39 7.01 25.37 -5.11
C ALA A 39 8.37 25.49 -4.40
N GLU A 40 8.66 26.66 -3.84
CA GLU A 40 9.86 26.80 -3.01
C GLU A 40 9.78 25.74 -1.91
N PRO A 41 10.84 24.96 -1.69
CA PRO A 41 10.83 23.96 -0.66
C PRO A 41 10.47 24.66 0.66
N ARG A 42 9.45 24.21 1.34
CA ARG A 42 9.22 24.60 2.73
C ARG A 42 10.53 24.33 3.44
N GLU A 43 11.26 25.39 3.87
CA GLU A 43 12.34 25.23 4.84
C GLU A 43 11.66 24.67 6.10
N ALA A 44 11.55 23.34 6.14
CA ALA A 44 11.20 22.67 7.37
C ALA A 44 12.31 23.06 8.36
N PRO A 45 11.96 23.63 9.54
CA PRO A 45 12.95 23.68 10.60
C PRO A 45 13.40 22.24 10.76
N THR A 46 14.70 21.96 10.58
CA THR A 46 15.26 20.64 10.85
C THR A 46 15.03 20.43 12.34
N PRO A 47 14.04 19.63 12.77
CA PRO A 47 13.83 19.39 14.18
C PRO A 47 15.11 18.77 14.69
N ALA A 48 15.59 19.18 15.85
CA ALA A 48 16.67 18.47 16.49
C ALA A 48 16.15 17.07 16.78
N GLY A 49 16.63 16.08 16.05
CA GLY A 49 16.23 14.70 16.22
C GLY A 49 16.54 14.22 17.65
N HIS A 50 15.81 13.22 18.09
CA HIS A 50 16.04 12.60 19.39
C HIS A 50 17.45 12.03 19.47
N SER A 51 18.07 12.15 20.64
CA SER A 51 19.45 11.71 20.89
C SER A 51 19.57 10.76 22.11
N GLY A 52 18.45 10.28 22.64
CA GLY A 52 18.46 9.29 23.73
C GLY A 52 19.06 7.96 23.28
N VAL A 53 19.74 7.28 24.20
CA VAL A 53 20.45 6.01 23.95
C VAL A 53 20.16 5.01 25.04
N ILE A 54 19.91 3.74 24.68
CA ILE A 54 19.97 2.59 25.60
C ILE A 54 20.97 1.59 25.06
N GLU A 55 21.90 1.21 25.89
CA GLU A 55 22.94 0.21 25.58
C GLU A 55 22.81 -1.02 26.45
N GLY A 56 23.33 -2.16 25.98
CA GLY A 56 23.35 -3.37 26.79
C GLY A 56 23.97 -4.54 26.04
N VAL A 57 23.91 -5.70 26.69
CA VAL A 57 24.41 -6.95 26.15
C VAL A 57 23.32 -8.01 26.19
N VAL A 58 23.12 -8.68 25.07
CA VAL A 58 22.27 -9.87 24.95
C VAL A 58 23.13 -11.09 25.31
N ARG A 59 22.65 -11.91 26.23
CA ARG A 59 23.32 -13.16 26.67
C ARG A 59 22.37 -14.36 26.50
N ASP A 60 22.93 -15.54 26.34
CA ASP A 60 22.17 -16.79 26.46
C ASP A 60 21.97 -17.20 27.93
N ALA A 61 21.28 -18.32 28.16
CA ALA A 61 21.01 -18.87 29.48
C ALA A 61 22.30 -19.30 30.23
N ASN A 62 23.43 -19.43 29.55
CA ASN A 62 24.73 -19.75 30.14
C ASN A 62 25.55 -18.49 30.45
N GLY A 63 25.05 -17.30 30.08
CA GLY A 63 25.74 -16.03 30.26
C GLY A 63 26.67 -15.65 29.10
N GLU A 64 26.71 -16.45 28.00
CA GLU A 64 27.52 -16.15 26.82
C GLU A 64 26.86 -15.08 25.96
N PRO A 65 27.62 -14.13 25.37
CA PRO A 65 27.06 -13.08 24.55
C PRO A 65 26.50 -13.60 23.21
N VAL A 66 25.35 -13.09 22.82
CA VAL A 66 24.65 -13.48 21.58
C VAL A 66 24.62 -12.33 20.59
N ALA A 67 25.28 -12.49 19.44
CA ALA A 67 25.23 -11.56 18.34
C ALA A 67 24.13 -11.95 17.34
N GLY A 68 23.47 -10.96 16.73
CA GLY A 68 22.39 -11.18 15.77
C GLY A 68 21.00 -11.36 16.40
N ALA A 69 20.85 -11.16 17.70
CA ALA A 69 19.55 -11.15 18.36
C ALA A 69 18.81 -9.83 18.09
N TYR A 70 17.49 -9.91 17.99
CA TYR A 70 16.59 -8.78 17.79
C TYR A 70 16.25 -8.16 19.14
N VAL A 71 16.63 -6.92 19.36
CA VAL A 71 16.41 -6.20 20.63
C VAL A 71 15.33 -5.16 20.44
N LYS A 72 14.18 -5.37 21.06
CA LYS A 72 13.02 -4.49 21.01
C LYS A 72 12.96 -3.58 22.24
N LEU A 73 12.70 -2.31 22.01
CA LEU A 73 12.52 -1.28 23.04
C LEU A 73 11.16 -0.66 22.85
N ARG A 74 10.28 -0.79 23.82
CA ARG A 74 8.91 -0.31 23.74
C ARG A 74 8.68 0.89 24.68
N ASN A 75 8.13 1.96 24.10
CA ASN A 75 7.61 3.12 24.81
C ASN A 75 6.10 3.15 24.63
N ASP A 76 5.36 2.66 25.62
CA ASP A 76 3.89 2.55 25.55
C ASP A 76 3.19 3.91 25.51
N GLU A 77 3.75 4.91 26.20
CA GLU A 77 3.17 6.27 26.23
C GLU A 77 3.18 6.93 24.87
N ARG A 78 4.28 6.76 24.12
CA ARG A 78 4.44 7.29 22.77
C ARG A 78 3.94 6.34 21.67
N ARG A 79 3.50 5.13 22.03
CA ARG A 79 3.07 4.07 21.09
C ARG A 79 4.18 3.67 20.11
N LEU A 80 5.43 3.76 20.52
CA LEU A 80 6.59 3.48 19.70
C LEU A 80 7.28 2.18 20.12
N THR A 81 7.63 1.39 19.13
CA THR A 81 8.54 0.25 19.27
C THR A 81 9.76 0.47 18.39
N PHE A 82 10.94 0.41 19.00
CA PHE A 82 12.21 0.42 18.30
C PHE A 82 12.78 -1.00 18.30
N MET A 83 13.45 -1.39 17.24
CA MET A 83 14.18 -2.66 17.20
C MET A 83 15.58 -2.43 16.65
N HIS A 84 16.57 -2.97 17.33
CA HIS A 84 17.99 -2.98 16.96
C HIS A 84 18.51 -4.41 16.99
N ILE A 85 19.66 -4.64 16.37
CA ILE A 85 20.27 -5.97 16.31
C ILE A 85 21.53 -5.97 17.16
N SER A 86 21.71 -7.01 17.98
CA SER A 86 22.93 -7.17 18.74
C SER A 86 24.13 -7.49 17.83
N GLN A 87 25.23 -6.79 18.06
CA GLN A 87 26.47 -6.86 17.31
C GLN A 87 27.45 -7.86 17.95
N GLU A 88 28.69 -7.89 17.47
CA GLU A 88 29.76 -8.72 18.04
C GLU A 88 29.84 -8.54 19.55
N GLY A 89 30.05 -9.62 20.27
CA GLY A 89 30.05 -9.65 21.74
C GLY A 89 28.66 -9.43 22.35
N GLY A 90 27.59 -9.62 21.61
CA GLY A 90 26.20 -9.49 22.07
C GLY A 90 25.75 -8.04 22.36
N ARG A 91 26.56 -7.05 22.05
CA ARG A 91 26.30 -5.64 22.36
C ARG A 91 25.22 -5.07 21.46
N TYR A 92 24.34 -4.23 22.01
CA TYR A 92 23.42 -3.42 21.25
C TYR A 92 23.45 -1.98 21.74
N THR A 93 23.18 -1.05 20.81
CA THR A 93 23.05 0.37 21.10
C THR A 93 21.80 0.87 20.36
N ALA A 94 20.73 1.11 21.11
CA ALA A 94 19.52 1.71 20.59
C ALA A 94 19.68 3.24 20.62
N ILE A 95 19.58 3.86 19.47
CA ILE A 95 19.87 5.29 19.24
C ILE A 95 18.64 6.06 18.79
N LYS A 96 18.73 7.38 18.84
CA LYS A 96 17.66 8.31 18.42
C LYS A 96 16.35 8.07 19.18
N LEU A 97 16.44 7.71 20.46
CA LEU A 97 15.28 7.48 21.30
C LEU A 97 14.76 8.81 21.86
N PRO A 98 13.45 9.08 21.79
CA PRO A 98 12.85 10.18 22.54
C PRO A 98 12.94 9.95 24.06
N GLU A 99 12.80 11.01 24.83
CA GLU A 99 12.66 10.88 26.29
C GLU A 99 11.44 10.03 26.65
N GLY A 100 11.51 9.30 27.76
CA GLY A 100 10.42 8.47 28.25
C GLY A 100 10.88 7.17 28.90
N SER A 101 9.91 6.33 29.18
CA SER A 101 10.08 5.04 29.85
C SER A 101 10.08 3.90 28.82
N TYR A 102 11.10 3.03 28.89
CA TYR A 102 11.28 1.95 27.94
C TYR A 102 11.35 0.59 28.62
N THR A 103 10.61 -0.38 28.11
CA THR A 103 10.87 -1.81 28.41
C THR A 103 11.66 -2.43 27.25
N VAL A 104 12.53 -3.38 27.58
CA VAL A 104 13.44 -4.03 26.63
C VAL A 104 13.19 -5.53 26.60
N GLN A 105 13.13 -6.11 25.42
CA GLN A 105 13.06 -7.56 25.18
C GLN A 105 14.02 -7.94 24.06
N ALA A 106 14.69 -9.08 24.18
CA ALA A 106 15.45 -9.67 23.09
C ALA A 106 14.79 -10.96 22.59
N VAL A 107 14.95 -11.22 21.29
CA VAL A 107 14.53 -12.45 20.63
C VAL A 107 15.70 -12.97 19.79
N GLY A 108 16.05 -14.23 19.93
CA GLY A 108 17.16 -14.80 19.18
C GLY A 108 17.21 -16.31 19.23
N GLY A 109 17.36 -16.96 18.09
CA GLY A 109 17.30 -18.41 18.01
C GLY A 109 15.96 -18.96 18.49
N SER A 110 16.01 -20.04 19.25
CA SER A 110 14.81 -20.65 19.86
C SER A 110 14.40 -19.98 21.18
N PHE A 111 14.96 -18.82 21.52
CA PHE A 111 14.75 -18.20 22.83
C PHE A 111 14.36 -16.72 22.72
N GLU A 112 13.71 -16.26 23.77
CA GLU A 112 13.44 -14.84 24.01
C GLU A 112 13.74 -14.49 25.48
N SER A 113 13.83 -13.19 25.78
CA SER A 113 13.86 -12.72 27.17
C SER A 113 12.45 -12.36 27.64
N ALA A 114 12.25 -12.33 28.95
CA ALA A 114 11.15 -11.55 29.50
C ALA A 114 11.35 -10.06 29.16
N TRP A 115 10.25 -9.28 29.16
CA TRP A 115 10.34 -7.82 29.13
C TRP A 115 11.02 -7.30 30.39
N SER A 116 11.94 -6.37 30.25
CA SER A 116 12.68 -5.79 31.38
C SER A 116 11.78 -4.94 32.28
N ALA A 117 12.32 -4.59 33.47
CA ALA A 117 11.81 -3.42 34.18
C ALA A 117 12.02 -2.16 33.35
N PRO A 118 11.19 -1.09 33.54
CA PRO A 118 11.35 0.15 32.82
C PRO A 118 12.71 0.81 32.98
N VAL A 119 13.24 1.35 31.90
CA VAL A 119 14.44 2.20 31.83
C VAL A 119 14.01 3.60 31.48
N GLU A 120 14.24 4.55 32.36
CA GLU A 120 13.90 5.97 32.13
C GLU A 120 15.03 6.67 31.39
N ILE A 121 14.67 7.42 30.33
CA ILE A 121 15.59 8.27 29.59
C ILE A 121 15.06 9.71 29.63
N ALA A 122 15.90 10.63 30.08
CA ALA A 122 15.68 12.06 29.90
C ALA A 122 16.04 12.47 28.48
N GLU A 123 15.65 13.68 28.08
CA GLU A 123 16.08 14.26 26.80
C GLU A 123 17.61 14.20 26.66
N SER A 124 18.10 13.64 25.54
CA SER A 124 19.54 13.38 25.33
C SER A 124 20.22 12.53 26.38
N GLY A 125 19.44 11.77 27.15
CA GLY A 125 19.94 10.90 28.21
C GLY A 125 20.41 9.54 27.72
N SER A 126 21.06 8.78 28.60
CA SER A 126 21.47 7.40 28.33
C SER A 126 20.97 6.46 29.44
N GLY A 127 20.62 5.24 29.02
CA GLY A 127 20.25 4.14 29.89
C GLY A 127 21.06 2.87 29.57
N ALA A 128 21.01 1.89 30.46
CA ALA A 128 21.64 0.59 30.25
C ALA A 128 20.70 -0.54 30.64
N MET A 129 20.63 -1.60 29.82
CA MET A 129 19.83 -2.79 30.09
C MET A 129 20.45 -4.02 29.44
N ASP A 130 20.93 -4.96 30.26
CA ASP A 130 21.31 -6.29 29.79
C ASP A 130 20.09 -7.20 29.77
N VAL A 131 19.99 -8.08 28.79
CA VAL A 131 18.87 -9.03 28.61
C VAL A 131 19.38 -10.45 28.39
N SER A 132 18.66 -11.44 28.92
CA SER A 132 19.01 -12.85 28.78
C SER A 132 17.93 -13.63 28.01
N LEU A 133 18.38 -14.37 27.02
CA LEU A 133 17.55 -15.29 26.22
C LEU A 133 17.39 -16.60 26.98
N ASP A 134 16.44 -16.68 27.90
CA ASP A 134 16.22 -17.80 28.81
C ASP A 134 14.81 -18.41 28.75
N VAL A 135 13.91 -17.81 27.98
CA VAL A 135 12.57 -18.33 27.74
C VAL A 135 12.52 -19.02 26.39
N GLU A 136 12.14 -20.29 26.35
CA GLU A 136 11.98 -21.03 25.08
C GLU A 136 10.74 -20.55 24.32
N ARG A 137 10.92 -20.23 23.04
CA ARG A 137 9.84 -19.76 22.15
C ARG A 137 9.02 -20.94 21.63
N ALA A 138 7.74 -20.69 21.45
CA ALA A 138 6.89 -21.61 20.69
C ALA A 138 7.36 -21.73 19.23
N PRO A 139 7.24 -22.93 18.60
CA PRO A 139 7.50 -23.07 17.18
C PRO A 139 6.62 -22.15 16.35
N TYR A 140 7.18 -21.63 15.25
CA TYR A 140 6.41 -20.84 14.30
C TYR A 140 5.20 -21.63 13.78
N LEU A 141 4.04 -21.01 13.89
CA LEU A 141 2.80 -21.54 13.32
C LEU A 141 2.39 -20.68 12.12
N GLU A 142 2.36 -21.29 10.94
CA GLU A 142 1.81 -20.61 9.77
C GLU A 142 0.35 -20.23 10.01
N PRO A 143 -0.04 -18.98 9.78
CA PRO A 143 -1.43 -18.57 9.85
C PRO A 143 -2.32 -19.43 8.94
N ALA A 144 -3.53 -19.75 9.38
CA ALA A 144 -4.43 -20.61 8.62
C ALA A 144 -4.72 -20.06 7.20
N TRP A 145 -4.77 -18.76 7.04
CA TRP A 145 -5.02 -18.10 5.76
C TRP A 145 -3.83 -18.15 4.78
N THR A 146 -2.62 -18.44 5.24
CA THR A 146 -1.45 -18.68 4.35
C THR A 146 -1.42 -20.09 3.80
N ARG A 147 -2.16 -21.02 4.40
CA ARG A 147 -2.32 -22.41 3.94
C ARG A 147 -3.40 -22.56 2.87
N ARG A 148 -3.66 -21.54 2.14
CA ARG A 148 -4.82 -21.49 1.27
C ARG A 148 -4.83 -22.53 0.18
N ALA A 149 -6.07 -22.83 -0.23
CA ALA A 149 -6.31 -23.52 -1.46
C ALA A 149 -5.68 -22.74 -2.62
N PRO A 150 -4.94 -23.39 -3.51
CA PRO A 150 -4.28 -22.74 -4.63
C PRO A 150 -5.24 -22.13 -5.66
N GLU A 151 -6.54 -22.32 -5.49
CA GLU A 151 -7.54 -21.93 -6.47
C GLU A 151 -8.23 -20.63 -6.07
N TYR A 152 -8.06 -19.61 -6.90
CA TYR A 152 -8.75 -18.34 -6.82
C TYR A 152 -10.17 -18.37 -7.38
N ASN A 153 -10.77 -19.52 -7.42
CA ASN A 153 -12.18 -19.57 -7.71
C ASN A 153 -12.95 -18.93 -6.56
N ALA A 154 -13.79 -17.97 -6.90
CA ALA A 154 -14.67 -17.30 -5.96
C ALA A 154 -15.77 -18.26 -5.48
N THR A 155 -15.40 -19.36 -4.82
CA THR A 155 -16.31 -20.45 -4.57
C THR A 155 -16.96 -20.41 -3.21
N PHE A 156 -16.43 -19.70 -2.24
CA PHE A 156 -16.94 -19.69 -0.86
C PHE A 156 -17.20 -21.11 -0.26
N GLU A 157 -16.46 -22.11 -0.74
CA GLU A 157 -16.64 -23.51 -0.34
C GLU A 157 -16.21 -23.76 1.10
N HIS A 158 -15.20 -23.04 1.56
CA HIS A 158 -14.62 -23.23 2.90
C HIS A 158 -15.39 -22.48 4.00
N LEU A 159 -16.37 -21.67 3.64
CA LEU A 159 -17.24 -21.07 4.64
C LEU A 159 -18.14 -22.13 5.25
N PRO A 160 -18.32 -22.14 6.58
CA PRO A 160 -19.29 -23.00 7.24
C PRO A 160 -20.69 -22.88 6.62
N ASP A 161 -21.41 -24.00 6.53
CA ASP A 161 -22.75 -23.98 5.96
C ASP A 161 -23.73 -23.17 6.80
N GLY A 162 -24.61 -22.44 6.14
CA GLY A 162 -25.61 -21.61 6.78
C GLY A 162 -26.28 -20.63 5.82
N PRO A 163 -27.37 -19.97 6.23
CA PRO A 163 -28.13 -19.07 5.35
C PRO A 163 -27.31 -17.89 4.84
N ALA A 164 -26.32 -17.43 5.60
CA ALA A 164 -25.43 -16.34 5.19
C ALA A 164 -24.49 -16.76 4.06
N LYS A 165 -24.03 -18.02 4.04
CA LYS A 165 -23.18 -18.53 2.94
C LYS A 165 -23.87 -18.38 1.59
N ASP A 166 -25.15 -18.75 1.50
CA ASP A 166 -25.94 -18.61 0.28
C ASP A 166 -26.11 -17.13 -0.13
N ILE A 167 -26.26 -16.24 0.84
CA ILE A 167 -26.31 -14.80 0.58
C ILE A 167 -24.97 -14.32 0.02
N MET A 168 -23.86 -14.67 0.66
CA MET A 168 -22.52 -14.27 0.24
C MET A 168 -22.16 -14.81 -1.15
N MET A 169 -22.54 -16.04 -1.47
CA MET A 169 -22.37 -16.61 -2.80
C MET A 169 -23.13 -15.83 -3.89
N ARG A 170 -24.22 -15.17 -3.55
CA ARG A 170 -24.97 -14.34 -4.50
C ARG A 170 -24.51 -12.89 -4.55
N ARG A 171 -23.97 -12.35 -3.45
CA ARG A 171 -23.70 -10.91 -3.29
C ARG A 171 -22.22 -10.56 -3.33
N CYS A 172 -21.34 -11.44 -2.86
CA CYS A 172 -19.93 -11.12 -2.64
C CYS A 172 -19.00 -11.70 -3.70
N VAL A 173 -19.34 -12.86 -4.27
CA VAL A 173 -18.50 -13.60 -5.22
C VAL A 173 -18.11 -12.79 -6.47
N ALA A 174 -18.94 -11.83 -6.85
CA ALA A 174 -18.66 -10.99 -8.02
C ALA A 174 -17.44 -10.08 -7.88
N CYS A 175 -17.01 -9.79 -6.65
CA CYS A 175 -15.95 -8.81 -6.39
C CYS A 175 -14.68 -9.41 -5.79
N HIS A 176 -14.76 -10.49 -5.02
CA HIS A 176 -13.60 -11.12 -4.37
C HIS A 176 -13.89 -12.54 -3.91
N SER A 177 -12.82 -13.30 -3.64
CA SER A 177 -12.90 -14.66 -3.09
C SER A 177 -13.21 -14.66 -1.58
N GLU A 178 -13.53 -15.85 -1.06
CA GLU A 178 -13.71 -16.09 0.38
C GLU A 178 -12.47 -15.78 1.22
N THR A 179 -11.27 -15.80 0.63
CA THR A 179 -10.01 -15.58 1.34
C THR A 179 -10.01 -14.24 2.11
N ARG A 180 -10.62 -13.20 1.56
CA ARG A 180 -10.77 -11.92 2.25
C ARG A 180 -11.66 -11.98 3.49
N ILE A 181 -12.53 -12.97 3.55
CA ILE A 181 -13.44 -13.21 4.68
C ILE A 181 -12.74 -14.07 5.73
N ILE A 182 -12.25 -15.24 5.32
CA ILE A 182 -11.64 -16.21 6.25
C ILE A 182 -10.31 -15.76 6.86
N SER A 183 -9.66 -14.78 6.25
CA SER A 183 -8.46 -14.15 6.80
C SER A 183 -8.74 -13.04 7.81
N ARG A 184 -10.01 -12.68 8.01
CA ARG A 184 -10.39 -11.56 8.87
C ARG A 184 -11.14 -12.08 10.09
N HIS A 185 -10.66 -11.71 11.26
CA HIS A 185 -11.20 -12.12 12.55
C HIS A 185 -11.44 -10.88 13.40
N VAL A 186 -12.65 -10.35 13.34
CA VAL A 186 -13.00 -9.10 14.02
C VAL A 186 -14.33 -9.24 14.77
N ASP A 187 -14.64 -8.29 15.62
CA ASP A 187 -15.90 -8.28 16.39
C ASP A 187 -17.12 -7.98 15.51
N TYR A 188 -18.28 -8.10 16.13
CA TYR A 188 -19.57 -7.89 15.46
C TYR A 188 -19.68 -6.47 14.87
N ASP A 189 -19.29 -5.45 15.61
CA ASP A 189 -19.43 -4.04 15.18
C ASP A 189 -18.53 -3.76 13.97
N THR A 190 -17.31 -4.28 13.98
CA THR A 190 -16.38 -4.18 12.84
C THR A 190 -16.90 -4.97 11.63
N TRP A 191 -17.48 -6.18 11.82
CA TRP A 191 -18.13 -6.90 10.72
C TRP A 191 -19.31 -6.12 10.15
N GLN A 192 -20.11 -5.47 11.01
CA GLN A 192 -21.23 -4.64 10.58
C GLN A 192 -20.76 -3.48 9.71
N ASP A 193 -19.67 -2.83 10.09
CA ASP A 193 -19.08 -1.74 9.31
C ASP A 193 -18.55 -2.23 7.95
N ILE A 194 -17.87 -3.38 7.92
CA ILE A 194 -17.40 -3.99 6.68
C ILE A 194 -18.58 -4.31 5.74
N ILE A 195 -19.63 -4.94 6.24
CA ILE A 195 -20.81 -5.25 5.42
C ILE A 195 -21.51 -3.98 4.93
N SER A 196 -21.59 -2.95 5.77
CA SER A 196 -22.14 -1.64 5.38
C SER A 196 -21.32 -0.99 4.27
N GLU A 197 -19.99 -1.09 4.35
CA GLU A 197 -19.10 -0.66 3.28
C GLU A 197 -19.35 -1.43 1.98
N MET A 198 -19.47 -2.76 2.04
CA MET A 198 -19.74 -3.58 0.85
C MET A 198 -21.09 -3.21 0.21
N ARG A 199 -22.10 -2.88 1.00
CA ARG A 199 -23.40 -2.39 0.50
C ARG A 199 -23.25 -1.10 -0.29
N LEU A 200 -22.53 -0.12 0.26
CA LEU A 200 -22.28 1.17 -0.43
C LEU A 200 -21.50 0.96 -1.73
N ARG A 201 -20.47 0.11 -1.71
CA ARG A 201 -19.69 -0.23 -2.91
C ARG A 201 -20.52 -0.92 -3.98
N ALA A 202 -21.35 -1.87 -3.59
CA ALA A 202 -22.26 -2.55 -4.51
C ALA A 202 -23.18 -1.53 -5.22
N GLY A 203 -23.71 -0.55 -4.47
CA GLY A 203 -24.52 0.54 -5.03
C GLY A 203 -23.76 1.41 -6.03
N VAL A 204 -22.53 1.79 -5.71
CA VAL A 204 -21.67 2.62 -6.60
C VAL A 204 -21.35 1.90 -7.91
N VAL A 205 -21.09 0.60 -7.88
CA VAL A 205 -20.75 -0.19 -9.08
C VAL A 205 -21.96 -0.82 -9.78
N GLY A 206 -23.18 -0.51 -9.32
CA GLY A 206 -24.42 -0.98 -9.93
C GLY A 206 -24.77 -2.45 -9.68
N TYR A 207 -24.21 -3.10 -8.66
CA TYR A 207 -24.61 -4.44 -8.26
C TYR A 207 -25.95 -4.45 -7.50
N PRO A 208 -26.66 -5.60 -7.47
CA PRO A 208 -27.91 -5.71 -6.75
C PRO A 208 -27.76 -5.37 -5.27
N GLU A 209 -28.71 -4.60 -4.75
CA GLU A 209 -28.72 -4.13 -3.37
C GLU A 209 -28.68 -5.30 -2.37
N ILE A 210 -27.85 -5.17 -1.34
CA ILE A 210 -27.85 -6.05 -0.15
C ILE A 210 -28.89 -5.46 0.82
N THR A 211 -29.94 -6.21 1.12
CA THR A 211 -31.00 -5.77 2.03
C THR A 211 -30.54 -5.71 3.50
N ASP A 212 -31.28 -5.02 4.35
CA ASP A 212 -30.96 -4.96 5.79
C ASP A 212 -30.95 -6.33 6.44
N ASP A 213 -31.90 -7.20 6.11
CA ASP A 213 -31.97 -8.57 6.63
C ASP A 213 -30.79 -9.43 6.14
N GLU A 214 -30.37 -9.28 4.88
CA GLU A 214 -29.20 -9.98 4.34
C GLU A 214 -27.93 -9.48 5.04
N ALA A 215 -27.79 -8.17 5.25
CA ALA A 215 -26.65 -7.57 5.93
C ALA A 215 -26.53 -8.06 7.38
N GLU A 216 -27.62 -8.03 8.13
CA GLU A 216 -27.67 -8.51 9.51
C GLU A 216 -27.35 -10.00 9.59
N THR A 217 -27.90 -10.81 8.69
CA THR A 217 -27.65 -12.26 8.64
C THR A 217 -26.17 -12.56 8.38
N MET A 218 -25.55 -11.86 7.44
CA MET A 218 -24.12 -12.01 7.15
C MET A 218 -23.25 -11.54 8.31
N THR A 219 -23.57 -10.39 8.92
CA THR A 219 -22.80 -9.84 10.05
C THR A 219 -22.76 -10.81 11.22
N ARG A 220 -23.92 -11.35 11.64
CA ARG A 220 -23.97 -12.34 12.73
C ARG A 220 -23.19 -13.60 12.40
N TYR A 221 -23.39 -14.13 11.21
CA TYR A 221 -22.67 -15.33 10.78
C TYR A 221 -21.16 -15.14 10.79
N LEU A 222 -20.68 -13.99 10.31
CA LEU A 222 -19.25 -13.69 10.27
C LEU A 222 -18.68 -13.49 11.69
N ALA A 223 -19.39 -12.77 12.55
CA ALA A 223 -18.98 -12.59 13.94
C ALA A 223 -18.94 -13.92 14.72
N ASP A 224 -19.86 -14.84 14.44
CA ASP A 224 -19.92 -16.15 15.11
C ASP A 224 -18.83 -17.11 14.62
N ASN A 225 -18.50 -17.08 13.34
CA ASN A 225 -17.55 -18.03 12.74
C ASN A 225 -16.12 -17.48 12.65
N TYR A 226 -15.96 -16.17 12.63
CA TYR A 226 -14.66 -15.47 12.52
C TYR A 226 -14.53 -14.37 13.59
N PRO A 227 -14.70 -14.73 14.89
CA PRO A 227 -14.53 -13.80 15.99
C PRO A 227 -13.09 -13.33 16.11
N PRO A 228 -12.80 -12.25 16.87
CA PRO A 228 -11.46 -11.81 17.14
C PRO A 228 -10.59 -12.97 17.65
N LEU A 229 -9.47 -13.19 17.02
CA LEU A 229 -8.42 -14.04 17.55
C LEU A 229 -7.77 -13.30 18.71
N GLY A 230 -7.28 -14.03 19.70
CA GLY A 230 -6.48 -13.42 20.76
C GLY A 230 -5.29 -12.66 20.17
N VAL A 231 -4.74 -11.71 20.93
CA VAL A 231 -3.52 -11.00 20.52
C VAL A 231 -2.44 -12.04 20.19
N PRO A 232 -1.90 -12.05 18.97
CA PRO A 232 -0.88 -13.02 18.61
C PRO A 232 0.36 -12.80 19.47
N ASP A 233 1.11 -13.88 19.73
CA ASP A 233 2.44 -13.74 20.28
C ASP A 233 3.29 -12.88 19.32
N PRO A 234 3.76 -11.69 19.74
CA PRO A 234 4.48 -10.77 18.88
C PRO A 234 5.79 -11.35 18.31
N ASN A 235 6.30 -12.43 18.91
CA ASN A 235 7.53 -13.09 18.48
C ASN A 235 7.28 -14.35 17.65
N SER A 236 6.03 -14.77 17.45
CA SER A 236 5.70 -16.06 16.82
C SER A 236 6.25 -16.25 15.40
N ARG A 237 6.52 -15.17 14.69
CA ARG A 237 7.02 -15.21 13.30
C ARG A 237 8.48 -14.81 13.13
N PHE A 238 9.19 -14.45 14.21
CA PHE A 238 10.62 -14.22 14.11
C PHE A 238 11.35 -15.48 13.65
N PRO A 239 12.33 -15.35 12.74
CA PRO A 239 13.16 -16.51 12.36
C PRO A 239 13.87 -17.10 13.58
N PHE A 240 14.12 -18.41 13.52
CA PHE A 240 14.94 -19.08 14.55
C PHE A 240 16.43 -18.80 14.34
N GLU A 241 16.83 -18.45 13.12
CA GLU A 241 18.19 -18.03 12.82
C GLU A 241 18.44 -16.64 13.40
N LEU A 242 19.63 -16.46 13.97
CA LEU A 242 20.13 -15.14 14.34
C LEU A 242 20.42 -14.32 13.08
N GLN A 243 20.27 -13.01 13.16
CA GLN A 243 20.55 -12.13 12.04
C GLN A 243 22.02 -12.26 11.60
N PRO A 244 22.30 -12.56 10.31
CA PRO A 244 23.65 -12.72 9.82
C PRO A 244 24.42 -11.39 9.84
N GLU A 245 25.75 -11.46 9.97
CA GLU A 245 26.61 -10.29 10.16
C GLU A 245 26.42 -9.21 9.09
N ASN A 246 26.28 -9.59 7.81
CA ASN A 246 26.11 -8.68 6.69
C ASN A 246 24.71 -8.01 6.63
N ALA A 247 23.84 -8.31 7.57
CA ALA A 247 22.48 -7.75 7.65
C ALA A 247 22.09 -7.29 9.08
N ARG A 248 23.07 -6.94 9.93
CA ARG A 248 22.83 -6.48 11.33
C ARG A 248 22.71 -4.97 11.47
N ASN A 249 23.25 -4.19 10.50
CA ASN A 249 23.30 -2.74 10.60
C ASN A 249 21.98 -2.11 10.14
N TYR A 250 20.92 -2.33 10.91
CA TYR A 250 19.64 -1.68 10.71
C TYR A 250 18.91 -1.48 12.02
N ARG A 251 17.95 -0.59 11.99
CA ARG A 251 16.95 -0.43 13.04
C ARG A 251 15.55 -0.38 12.43
N VAL A 252 14.56 -0.65 13.25
CA VAL A 252 13.15 -0.47 12.90
C VAL A 252 12.52 0.50 13.87
N VAL A 253 11.68 1.38 13.37
CA VAL A 253 10.79 2.24 14.16
C VAL A 253 9.36 1.93 13.74
N GLU A 254 8.52 1.63 14.71
CA GLU A 254 7.12 1.26 14.51
C GLU A 254 6.23 2.10 15.42
N TYR A 255 5.16 2.65 14.86
CA TYR A 255 4.13 3.40 15.57
C TYR A 255 2.81 2.63 15.56
N ASP A 256 2.27 2.34 16.75
CA ASP A 256 0.96 1.72 16.94
C ASP A 256 -0.16 2.76 16.79
N MET A 257 -1.08 2.55 15.83
CA MET A 257 -2.22 3.45 15.67
C MET A 257 -3.10 3.49 16.93
N GLU A 258 -3.71 4.65 17.17
CA GLU A 258 -4.63 4.81 18.30
C GLU A 258 -5.83 3.86 18.19
N ASN A 259 -6.43 3.80 17.01
CA ASN A 259 -7.42 2.80 16.68
C ASN A 259 -6.73 1.61 15.98
N PRO A 260 -6.68 0.43 16.62
CA PRO A 260 -5.99 -0.73 16.06
C PRO A 260 -6.65 -1.30 14.79
N LEU A 261 -7.89 -0.90 14.48
CA LEU A 261 -8.69 -1.47 13.40
C LEU A 261 -8.85 -0.52 12.20
N THR A 262 -7.96 0.44 12.03
CA THR A 262 -8.03 1.41 10.92
C THR A 262 -7.75 0.83 9.54
N GLU A 263 -7.17 -0.36 9.47
CA GLU A 263 -6.72 -1.00 8.22
C GLU A 263 -5.72 -0.10 7.47
N ASN A 264 -4.55 0.14 8.06
CA ASN A 264 -3.44 0.85 7.42
C ASN A 264 -2.88 -0.01 6.28
N HIS A 265 -3.36 0.24 5.06
CA HIS A 265 -3.10 -0.68 3.95
C HIS A 265 -1.91 -0.28 3.09
N ASP A 266 -1.72 0.99 2.85
CA ASP A 266 -0.72 1.52 1.95
C ASP A 266 0.08 2.64 2.61
N ILE A 267 1.28 2.87 2.09
CA ILE A 267 2.19 3.93 2.49
C ILE A 267 2.67 4.68 1.24
N ALA A 268 2.90 5.97 1.37
CA ALA A 268 3.64 6.80 0.43
C ALA A 268 4.57 7.72 1.22
N VAL A 269 5.61 8.23 0.60
CA VAL A 269 6.59 9.12 1.23
C VAL A 269 6.54 10.48 0.55
N ASP A 270 6.44 11.54 1.34
CA ASP A 270 6.45 12.89 0.79
C ASP A 270 7.87 13.41 0.51
N PRO A 271 8.03 14.53 -0.24
CA PRO A 271 9.34 15.07 -0.55
C PRO A 271 10.16 15.53 0.66
N TRP A 272 9.59 15.59 1.84
CA TRP A 272 10.26 15.95 3.09
C TRP A 272 10.65 14.73 3.94
N GLY A 273 10.25 13.53 3.50
CA GLY A 273 10.58 12.24 4.11
C GLY A 273 9.56 11.70 5.09
N ASP A 274 8.41 12.36 5.25
CA ASP A 274 7.34 11.85 6.10
C ASP A 274 6.58 10.72 5.42
N GLY A 275 6.25 9.68 6.19
CA GLY A 275 5.42 8.57 5.72
C GLY A 275 3.93 8.89 5.85
N TRP A 276 3.17 8.64 4.78
CA TRP A 276 1.73 8.84 4.69
C TRP A 276 0.99 7.52 4.48
N SER A 277 0.12 7.14 5.40
CA SER A 277 -0.67 5.91 5.32
C SER A 277 -2.14 6.17 5.13
N ASN A 278 -2.84 5.27 4.43
CA ASN A 278 -4.29 5.31 4.31
C ASN A 278 -4.95 4.44 5.38
N GLN A 279 -5.80 5.04 6.19
CA GLN A 279 -6.67 4.32 7.13
C GLN A 279 -7.98 3.95 6.44
N ARG A 280 -8.03 2.80 5.78
CA ARG A 280 -9.15 2.42 4.90
C ARG A 280 -10.48 2.28 5.63
N LEU A 281 -10.48 1.82 6.87
CA LEU A 281 -11.67 1.78 7.74
C LEU A 281 -11.82 3.03 8.60
N GLY A 282 -10.72 3.72 8.88
CA GLY A 282 -10.72 4.98 9.64
C GLY A 282 -11.16 6.20 8.84
N GLY A 283 -11.09 6.14 7.49
CA GLY A 283 -11.49 7.25 6.62
C GLY A 283 -10.55 8.45 6.64
N LYS A 284 -9.27 8.25 7.01
CA LYS A 284 -8.25 9.28 7.18
C LYS A 284 -6.94 8.91 6.50
N LEU A 285 -6.05 9.88 6.41
CA LEU A 285 -4.63 9.66 6.20
C LEU A 285 -3.90 9.83 7.53
N GLY A 286 -2.94 8.93 7.82
CA GLY A 286 -2.00 9.10 8.92
C GLY A 286 -0.66 9.58 8.39
N ARG A 287 0.00 10.50 9.08
CA ARG A 287 1.33 11.03 8.76
C ARG A 287 2.26 10.82 9.95
N LEU A 288 3.44 10.28 9.70
CA LEU A 288 4.50 10.08 10.70
C LEU A 288 5.79 10.76 10.25
N ASP A 289 6.31 11.66 11.07
CA ASP A 289 7.61 12.30 10.89
C ASP A 289 8.73 11.32 11.34
N PRO A 290 9.72 10.98 10.50
CA PRO A 290 10.76 10.01 10.86
C PRO A 290 11.84 10.55 11.81
N VAL A 291 11.82 11.85 12.11
CA VAL A 291 12.83 12.52 12.94
C VAL A 291 12.30 12.77 14.35
N THR A 292 11.08 13.29 14.46
CA THR A 292 10.42 13.57 15.75
C THR A 292 9.53 12.44 16.23
N TYR A 293 9.17 11.51 15.33
CA TYR A 293 8.18 10.45 15.53
C TYR A 293 6.79 10.98 15.90
N ASP A 294 6.53 12.23 15.58
CA ASP A 294 5.21 12.82 15.76
C ASP A 294 4.24 12.26 14.71
N TYR A 295 3.09 11.81 15.20
CA TYR A 295 2.02 11.29 14.38
C TYR A 295 0.86 12.29 14.32
N SER A 296 0.30 12.46 13.13
CA SER A 296 -0.88 13.29 12.90
C SER A 296 -1.84 12.64 11.90
N GLU A 297 -3.08 13.10 11.87
CA GLU A 297 -4.10 12.60 10.94
C GLU A 297 -4.69 13.72 10.11
N VAL A 298 -5.00 13.42 8.85
CA VAL A 298 -5.66 14.31 7.91
C VAL A 298 -7.00 13.71 7.50
N GLU A 299 -8.08 14.47 7.72
CA GLU A 299 -9.43 14.07 7.32
C GLU A 299 -9.61 14.23 5.81
N LEU A 300 -10.24 13.26 5.17
CA LEU A 300 -10.66 13.41 3.78
C LEU A 300 -11.96 14.25 3.68
N PRO A 301 -12.15 14.98 2.58
CA PRO A 301 -13.44 15.63 2.31
C PRO A 301 -14.59 14.62 2.36
N PRO A 302 -15.70 14.92 3.02
CA PRO A 302 -16.81 13.99 3.15
C PRO A 302 -17.40 13.62 1.80
N SER A 303 -17.77 12.37 1.59
CA SER A 303 -18.54 11.95 0.42
C SER A 303 -20.02 12.33 0.59
N VAL A 304 -20.81 12.16 -0.48
CA VAL A 304 -22.27 12.37 -0.43
C VAL A 304 -22.97 11.43 0.56
N SER A 305 -22.37 10.28 0.87
CA SER A 305 -22.87 9.36 1.90
C SER A 305 -22.41 9.72 3.32
N GLY A 306 -21.53 10.71 3.47
CA GLY A 306 -20.88 11.08 4.72
C GLY A 306 -19.75 10.14 5.14
N ARG A 307 -19.54 9.01 4.44
CA ARG A 307 -18.43 8.06 4.66
C ARG A 307 -17.34 8.27 3.61
N VAL A 308 -16.11 8.01 3.98
CA VAL A 308 -14.96 8.07 3.06
C VAL A 308 -14.10 6.82 3.24
N ARG A 309 -13.45 6.41 2.16
CA ARG A 309 -12.53 5.28 2.16
C ARG A 309 -11.35 5.59 1.26
N PRO A 310 -10.21 6.00 1.85
CA PRO A 310 -9.02 6.29 1.08
C PRO A 310 -8.48 5.01 0.41
N GLY A 311 -8.23 5.12 -0.89
CA GLY A 311 -7.51 4.12 -1.66
C GLY A 311 -5.99 4.21 -1.45
N ASN A 312 -5.23 3.64 -2.36
CA ASN A 312 -3.78 3.69 -2.36
C ASN A 312 -3.29 5.14 -2.58
N PRO A 313 -2.54 5.75 -1.65
CA PRO A 313 -1.93 7.05 -1.86
C PRO A 313 -0.72 6.92 -2.78
N GLN A 314 -0.51 7.93 -3.63
CA GLN A 314 0.71 8.19 -4.39
C GLN A 314 1.08 9.65 -4.20
N ILE A 315 2.35 9.96 -4.00
CA ILE A 315 2.81 11.34 -3.80
C ILE A 315 3.80 11.69 -4.91
N SER A 316 3.53 12.78 -5.61
CA SER A 316 4.42 13.31 -6.63
C SER A 316 5.57 14.11 -6.00
N ARG A 317 6.62 14.33 -6.78
CA ARG A 317 7.83 15.06 -6.33
C ARG A 317 7.56 16.52 -5.91
N ASP A 318 6.45 17.09 -6.34
CA ASP A 318 5.99 18.42 -5.93
C ASP A 318 5.05 18.40 -4.71
N GLY A 319 4.90 17.26 -4.05
CA GLY A 319 4.12 17.13 -2.81
C GLY A 319 2.62 17.02 -3.00
N MET A 320 2.15 16.63 -4.20
CA MET A 320 0.74 16.34 -4.44
C MET A 320 0.43 14.88 -4.13
N LEU A 321 -0.38 14.64 -3.11
CA LEU A 321 -0.86 13.30 -2.78
C LEU A 321 -2.14 12.99 -3.56
N TRP A 322 -2.12 11.90 -4.29
CA TRP A 322 -3.25 11.40 -5.06
C TRP A 322 -3.80 10.09 -4.48
N LEU A 323 -5.12 9.96 -4.48
CA LEU A 323 -5.78 8.71 -4.10
C LEU A 323 -7.17 8.58 -4.74
N GLY A 324 -7.62 7.34 -4.96
CA GLY A 324 -9.01 7.03 -5.29
C GLY A 324 -9.87 6.97 -4.03
N GLU A 325 -11.02 7.62 -4.01
CA GLU A 325 -11.95 7.57 -2.87
C GLU A 325 -13.18 6.72 -3.22
N GLY A 326 -13.39 5.66 -2.40
CA GLY A 326 -14.29 4.56 -2.74
C GLY A 326 -15.79 4.87 -2.63
N PHE A 327 -16.22 5.73 -1.70
CA PHE A 327 -17.63 6.02 -1.48
C PHE A 327 -18.16 7.22 -2.24
N GLY A 328 -17.29 8.19 -2.53
CA GLY A 328 -17.63 9.35 -3.33
C GLY A 328 -17.48 9.14 -4.83
N ASN A 329 -16.95 7.99 -5.25
CA ASN A 329 -16.66 7.69 -6.65
C ASN A 329 -15.88 8.81 -7.36
N ARG A 330 -14.76 9.20 -6.76
CA ARG A 330 -13.91 10.32 -7.18
C ARG A 330 -12.45 10.03 -6.93
N TRP A 331 -11.56 10.72 -7.64
CA TRP A 331 -10.17 10.83 -7.23
C TRP A 331 -9.99 12.13 -6.46
N LEU A 332 -9.08 12.08 -5.48
CA LEU A 332 -8.74 13.21 -4.64
C LEU A 332 -7.26 13.53 -4.81
N ARG A 333 -6.96 14.82 -4.85
CA ARG A 333 -5.60 15.34 -4.78
C ARG A 333 -5.50 16.23 -3.53
N TYR A 334 -4.49 15.99 -2.73
CA TYR A 334 -4.17 16.78 -1.55
C TYR A 334 -2.84 17.49 -1.75
N ASP A 335 -2.87 18.81 -1.70
CA ASP A 335 -1.68 19.66 -1.67
C ASP A 335 -1.15 19.68 -0.22
N ILE A 336 -0.09 18.90 0.03
CA ILE A 336 0.47 18.74 1.38
C ILE A 336 1.01 20.06 1.93
N ALA A 337 1.56 20.92 1.08
CA ALA A 337 2.16 22.18 1.50
C ALA A 337 1.13 23.24 1.88
N ASN A 338 -0.04 23.24 1.23
CA ASN A 338 -1.09 24.24 1.44
C ASN A 338 -2.29 23.72 2.25
N ASP A 339 -2.32 22.43 2.60
CA ASP A 339 -3.43 21.76 3.29
C ASP A 339 -4.75 21.92 2.52
N GLU A 340 -4.72 21.69 1.19
CA GLU A 340 -5.87 21.90 0.31
C GLU A 340 -6.24 20.64 -0.47
N TRP A 341 -7.54 20.30 -0.50
CA TRP A 341 -8.09 19.21 -1.28
C TRP A 341 -8.68 19.68 -2.61
N THR A 342 -8.44 18.89 -3.66
CA THR A 342 -9.12 19.01 -4.96
C THR A 342 -9.80 17.69 -5.29
N GLU A 343 -11.04 17.76 -5.77
CA GLU A 343 -11.86 16.59 -6.12
C GLU A 343 -12.04 16.46 -7.62
N PHE A 344 -11.92 15.23 -8.13
CA PHE A 344 -12.12 14.87 -9.53
C PHE A 344 -13.16 13.76 -9.61
N PRO A 345 -14.46 14.09 -9.87
CA PRO A 345 -15.51 13.10 -10.00
C PRO A 345 -15.21 12.11 -11.13
N PHE A 346 -15.40 10.82 -10.86
CA PHE A 346 -15.22 9.80 -11.89
C PHE A 346 -16.41 9.80 -12.86
N PRO A 347 -16.18 9.83 -14.20
CA PRO A 347 -17.24 9.94 -15.20
C PRO A 347 -17.91 8.57 -15.48
N SER A 348 -18.68 8.06 -14.52
CA SER A 348 -19.30 6.72 -14.60
C SER A 348 -20.31 6.56 -15.76
N ASP A 349 -20.80 7.66 -16.32
CA ASP A 349 -21.70 7.64 -17.50
C ASP A 349 -20.92 7.40 -18.81
N GLU A 350 -19.61 7.67 -18.81
CA GLU A 350 -18.75 7.59 -19.97
C GLU A 350 -17.77 6.42 -19.89
N ILE A 351 -17.25 6.17 -18.69
CA ILE A 351 -16.25 5.13 -18.41
C ILE A 351 -16.84 4.09 -17.48
N ARG A 352 -16.78 2.83 -17.90
CA ARG A 352 -17.25 1.71 -17.10
C ARG A 352 -16.45 1.53 -15.82
N GLY A 353 -17.14 1.27 -14.71
CA GLY A 353 -16.55 0.96 -13.41
C GLY A 353 -16.72 2.07 -12.39
N ALA A 354 -15.78 2.21 -11.50
CA ALA A 354 -15.79 3.17 -10.42
C ALA A 354 -14.39 3.77 -10.17
N ALA A 355 -14.35 4.89 -9.49
CA ALA A 355 -13.11 5.57 -9.10
C ALA A 355 -12.21 4.73 -8.17
N THR A 356 -12.76 3.71 -7.52
CA THR A 356 -11.98 2.83 -6.65
C THR A 356 -10.89 2.14 -7.45
N ALA A 357 -9.65 2.40 -7.05
CA ALA A 357 -8.47 1.75 -7.57
C ALA A 357 -7.82 0.90 -6.47
N ASN A 358 -7.34 -0.28 -6.84
CA ASN A 358 -6.48 -1.04 -5.93
C ASN A 358 -5.08 -0.44 -5.85
N THR A 359 -4.61 0.10 -6.97
CA THR A 359 -3.33 0.80 -7.07
C THR A 359 -3.45 1.95 -8.05
N MET A 360 -2.76 3.04 -7.74
CA MET A 360 -2.54 4.17 -8.64
C MET A 360 -1.06 4.24 -9.01
N ALA A 361 -0.75 4.86 -10.14
CA ALA A 361 0.60 5.20 -10.58
C ALA A 361 0.61 6.63 -11.10
N LEU A 362 1.69 7.34 -10.83
CA LEU A 362 1.98 8.65 -11.41
C LEU A 362 2.90 8.42 -12.60
N ALA A 363 2.43 8.70 -13.80
CA ALA A 363 3.20 8.49 -15.02
C ALA A 363 4.21 9.61 -15.25
N SER A 364 5.25 9.32 -16.02
CA SER A 364 6.33 10.24 -16.33
C SER A 364 5.87 11.47 -17.13
N ASP A 365 4.73 11.37 -17.84
CA ASP A 365 4.08 12.45 -18.59
C ASP A 365 3.21 13.37 -17.72
N GLY A 366 3.13 13.12 -16.40
CA GLY A 366 2.32 13.87 -15.44
C GLY A 366 0.86 13.42 -15.35
N THR A 367 0.46 12.38 -16.07
CA THR A 367 -0.86 11.79 -15.93
C THR A 367 -0.94 10.83 -14.75
N VAL A 368 -2.15 10.62 -14.26
CA VAL A 368 -2.43 9.73 -13.12
C VAL A 368 -3.17 8.51 -13.64
N TRP A 369 -2.66 7.33 -13.32
CA TRP A 369 -3.23 6.08 -13.74
C TRP A 369 -3.75 5.26 -12.57
N ALA A 370 -4.73 4.41 -12.83
CA ALA A 370 -5.25 3.48 -11.85
C ALA A 370 -5.66 2.15 -12.48
N SER A 371 -5.37 1.07 -11.77
CA SER A 371 -5.90 -0.25 -12.09
C SER A 371 -7.33 -0.38 -11.58
N GLY A 372 -8.19 -0.95 -12.38
CA GLY A 372 -9.54 -1.28 -11.99
C GLY A 372 -9.97 -2.64 -12.55
N PRO A 373 -11.16 -3.13 -12.20
CA PRO A 373 -11.66 -4.38 -12.75
C PRO A 373 -11.65 -4.37 -14.28
N GLY A 374 -10.77 -5.16 -14.88
CA GLY A 374 -10.67 -5.33 -16.33
C GLY A 374 -10.34 -4.10 -17.17
N ALA A 375 -9.83 -3.04 -16.55
CA ALA A 375 -9.45 -1.83 -17.28
C ALA A 375 -8.33 -1.05 -16.59
N ALA A 376 -7.45 -0.45 -17.39
CA ALA A 376 -6.58 0.64 -16.95
C ALA A 376 -7.30 1.98 -17.21
N ARG A 377 -7.14 2.93 -16.29
CA ARG A 377 -7.76 4.26 -16.36
C ARG A 377 -6.73 5.33 -16.22
N ARG A 378 -6.82 6.35 -17.04
CA ARG A 378 -5.94 7.52 -17.06
C ARG A 378 -6.74 8.79 -16.78
N PHE A 379 -6.16 9.67 -16.03
CA PHE A 379 -6.63 11.04 -15.84
C PHE A 379 -5.50 12.01 -16.14
N ASP A 380 -5.75 12.99 -16.98
CA ASP A 380 -4.82 14.09 -17.22
C ASP A 380 -5.23 15.29 -16.36
N PRO A 381 -4.46 15.64 -15.32
CA PRO A 381 -4.79 16.78 -14.46
C PRO A 381 -4.73 18.15 -15.18
N ALA A 382 -4.00 18.24 -16.29
CA ALA A 382 -3.83 19.49 -17.02
C ALA A 382 -5.04 19.81 -17.90
N SER A 383 -5.62 18.80 -18.58
CA SER A 383 -6.80 18.96 -19.43
C SER A 383 -8.12 18.64 -18.69
N GLY A 384 -8.06 17.82 -17.62
CA GLY A 384 -9.22 17.27 -16.94
C GLY A 384 -9.86 16.09 -17.69
N GLU A 385 -9.17 15.54 -18.69
CA GLU A 385 -9.69 14.44 -19.50
C GLU A 385 -9.46 13.08 -18.84
N TRP A 386 -10.45 12.19 -19.04
CA TRP A 386 -10.40 10.81 -18.58
C TRP A 386 -10.39 9.87 -19.77
N GLU A 387 -9.59 8.82 -19.67
CA GLU A 387 -9.51 7.74 -20.65
C GLU A 387 -9.52 6.38 -19.94
N ALA A 388 -9.94 5.33 -20.65
CA ALA A 388 -9.90 3.96 -20.16
C ALA A 388 -9.68 2.97 -21.30
N TRP A 389 -8.96 1.91 -20.99
CA TRP A 389 -8.68 0.80 -21.90
C TRP A 389 -9.15 -0.50 -21.24
N ASP A 390 -10.19 -1.10 -21.80
CA ASP A 390 -10.66 -2.41 -21.36
C ASP A 390 -9.69 -3.51 -21.82
N THR A 391 -9.50 -4.52 -20.98
CA THR A 391 -8.63 -5.64 -21.34
C THR A 391 -9.36 -6.65 -22.24
N PRO A 392 -8.64 -7.36 -23.15
CA PRO A 392 -9.23 -8.35 -24.04
C PRO A 392 -10.03 -9.45 -23.33
N SER A 393 -9.57 -9.91 -22.17
CA SER A 393 -10.28 -10.91 -21.36
C SER A 393 -11.63 -10.39 -20.85
N TRP A 394 -11.69 -9.13 -20.44
CA TRP A 394 -12.93 -8.49 -20.03
C TRP A 394 -13.89 -8.36 -21.21
N GLU A 395 -13.42 -7.85 -22.34
CA GLU A 395 -14.23 -7.69 -23.54
C GLU A 395 -14.81 -9.02 -24.05
N ALA A 396 -13.97 -10.08 -24.02
CA ALA A 396 -14.36 -11.40 -24.53
C ALA A 396 -15.38 -12.13 -23.63
N THR A 397 -15.31 -11.95 -22.33
CA THR A 397 -16.08 -12.77 -21.38
C THR A 397 -17.11 -12.00 -20.56
N GLY A 398 -16.92 -10.69 -20.37
CA GLY A 398 -17.69 -9.88 -19.41
C GLY A 398 -17.45 -10.25 -17.94
N LEU A 399 -16.50 -11.15 -17.67
CA LEU A 399 -16.11 -11.55 -16.30
C LEU A 399 -14.94 -10.69 -15.84
N ASN A 400 -14.94 -10.33 -14.58
CA ASN A 400 -13.89 -9.52 -13.99
C ASN A 400 -12.54 -10.28 -13.95
N PRO A 401 -11.53 -9.89 -14.77
CA PRO A 401 -10.22 -10.53 -14.76
C PRO A 401 -9.35 -10.05 -13.58
N GLY A 402 -9.84 -9.12 -12.80
CA GLY A 402 -9.10 -8.40 -11.79
C GLY A 402 -8.57 -7.07 -12.29
N GLY A 403 -7.81 -6.40 -11.46
CA GLY A 403 -7.07 -5.17 -11.70
C GLY A 403 -6.41 -4.83 -10.38
N TYR A 404 -5.08 -5.01 -10.27
CA TYR A 404 -4.41 -4.82 -8.99
C TYR A 404 -3.22 -3.86 -9.10
N GLY A 405 -2.00 -4.33 -9.32
CA GLY A 405 -0.83 -3.48 -9.53
C GLY A 405 -0.93 -2.75 -10.87
N ILE A 406 -0.34 -1.58 -10.95
CA ILE A 406 -0.16 -0.81 -12.18
C ILE A 406 1.16 -0.04 -12.08
N THR A 407 1.94 -0.01 -13.15
CA THR A 407 3.18 0.77 -13.26
C THR A 407 3.50 1.08 -14.71
N GLU A 408 4.29 2.11 -14.94
CA GLU A 408 4.80 2.51 -16.26
C GLU A 408 6.08 1.75 -16.58
N ASP A 409 6.30 1.37 -17.84
CA ASP A 409 7.57 0.80 -18.31
C ASP A 409 8.48 1.85 -18.97
N GLY A 410 9.69 1.48 -19.31
CA GLY A 410 10.68 2.37 -19.92
C GLY A 410 10.32 2.92 -21.31
N ASN A 411 9.19 2.50 -21.89
CA ASN A 411 8.63 3.04 -23.13
C ASN A 411 7.36 3.89 -22.91
N GLY A 412 6.99 4.18 -21.66
CA GLY A 412 5.76 4.91 -21.34
C GLY A 412 4.47 4.08 -21.45
N ARG A 413 4.56 2.76 -21.51
CA ARG A 413 3.39 1.87 -21.56
C ARG A 413 3.02 1.45 -20.14
N MET A 414 1.73 1.30 -19.90
CA MET A 414 1.22 0.93 -18.58
C MET A 414 0.98 -0.57 -18.46
N TRP A 415 1.57 -1.18 -17.46
CA TRP A 415 1.36 -2.58 -17.12
C TRP A 415 0.40 -2.71 -15.96
N MET A 416 -0.52 -3.67 -16.01
CA MET A 416 -1.54 -3.92 -14.99
C MET A 416 -1.64 -5.42 -14.66
N ALA A 417 -1.76 -5.75 -13.38
CA ALA A 417 -1.97 -7.11 -12.92
C ALA A 417 -3.45 -7.52 -13.01
N GLU A 418 -3.74 -8.60 -13.73
CA GLU A 418 -5.06 -9.24 -13.81
C GLU A 418 -5.10 -10.44 -12.84
N ASN A 419 -5.26 -10.13 -11.59
CA ASN A 419 -5.02 -11.05 -10.48
C ASN A 419 -6.07 -12.17 -10.32
N GLN A 420 -7.16 -12.14 -11.06
CA GLN A 420 -8.18 -13.21 -11.02
C GLN A 420 -7.95 -14.31 -12.06
N ILE A 421 -7.11 -14.03 -13.05
CA ILE A 421 -6.88 -14.93 -14.19
C ILE A 421 -5.40 -15.23 -14.48
N ASP A 422 -4.51 -14.88 -13.54
CA ASP A 422 -3.04 -15.08 -13.65
C ASP A 422 -2.45 -14.52 -14.94
N ARG A 423 -2.79 -13.27 -15.26
CA ARG A 423 -2.26 -12.53 -16.40
C ARG A 423 -1.73 -11.17 -15.99
N VAL A 424 -0.99 -10.57 -16.91
CA VAL A 424 -0.65 -9.15 -16.88
C VAL A 424 -1.07 -8.53 -18.20
N ALA A 425 -1.65 -7.34 -18.14
CA ALA A 425 -2.04 -6.57 -19.32
C ALA A 425 -1.07 -5.40 -19.50
N ARG A 426 -0.77 -5.05 -20.75
CA ARG A 426 -0.01 -3.87 -21.14
C ARG A 426 -0.87 -2.98 -22.01
N VAL A 427 -0.94 -1.71 -21.68
CA VAL A 427 -1.62 -0.67 -22.45
C VAL A 427 -0.57 0.26 -23.06
N ASP A 428 -0.64 0.47 -24.34
CA ASP A 428 0.12 1.50 -25.05
C ASP A 428 -0.80 2.71 -25.25
N PRO A 429 -0.59 3.82 -24.52
CA PRO A 429 -1.51 4.96 -24.60
C PRO A 429 -1.43 5.72 -25.93
N ASP A 430 -0.30 5.65 -26.64
CA ASP A 430 -0.10 6.34 -27.92
C ASP A 430 -0.86 5.67 -29.06
N THR A 431 -0.95 4.34 -29.03
CA THR A 431 -1.61 3.55 -30.08
C THR A 431 -2.98 3.06 -29.68
N GLY A 432 -3.29 3.02 -28.39
CA GLY A 432 -4.50 2.42 -27.83
C GLY A 432 -4.47 0.88 -27.82
N GLU A 433 -3.32 0.26 -28.13
CA GLU A 433 -3.19 -1.20 -28.12
C GLU A 433 -3.21 -1.75 -26.69
N VAL A 434 -4.00 -2.79 -26.45
CA VAL A 434 -3.99 -3.56 -25.19
C VAL A 434 -3.58 -5.00 -25.46
N MET A 435 -2.53 -5.45 -24.80
CA MET A 435 -2.04 -6.83 -24.89
C MET A 435 -2.13 -7.52 -23.54
N GLU A 436 -2.48 -8.80 -23.53
CA GLU A 436 -2.46 -9.64 -22.33
C GLU A 436 -1.43 -10.75 -22.46
N PHE A 437 -0.68 -10.97 -21.39
CA PHE A 437 0.34 -12.00 -21.28
C PHE A 437 -0.06 -13.00 -20.18
N ARG A 438 -0.14 -14.27 -20.54
CA ARG A 438 -0.28 -15.34 -19.55
C ARG A 438 1.05 -15.51 -18.80
N ILE A 439 1.01 -15.58 -17.50
CA ILE A 439 2.19 -15.90 -16.69
C ILE A 439 2.62 -17.34 -17.02
N PRO A 440 3.88 -17.61 -17.41
CA PRO A 440 4.31 -18.87 -18.04
C PRO A 440 4.52 -19.99 -17.02
N SER A 441 3.45 -20.45 -16.37
CA SER A 441 3.46 -21.54 -15.39
C SER A 441 2.07 -22.16 -15.28
N ASP A 442 1.99 -23.36 -14.69
CA ASP A 442 0.71 -24.01 -14.33
C ASP A 442 0.35 -23.80 -12.84
N GLU A 443 1.19 -23.06 -12.09
CA GLU A 443 0.90 -22.68 -10.72
C GLU A 443 -0.04 -21.48 -10.68
N THR A 444 -0.81 -21.34 -9.59
CA THR A 444 -1.58 -20.14 -9.32
C THR A 444 -0.65 -19.07 -8.76
N HIS A 445 -0.60 -17.92 -9.40
CA HIS A 445 0.31 -16.83 -9.07
C HIS A 445 -0.35 -15.70 -8.30
N TYR A 446 -1.54 -15.28 -8.71
CA TYR A 446 -2.24 -14.12 -8.18
C TYR A 446 -1.37 -12.87 -8.14
N PRO A 447 -1.06 -12.28 -9.30
CA PRO A 447 -0.22 -11.11 -9.37
C PRO A 447 -0.81 -9.95 -8.57
N ARG A 448 0.03 -9.31 -7.77
CA ARG A 448 -0.35 -8.24 -6.87
C ARG A 448 0.24 -6.91 -7.34
N ARG A 449 1.02 -6.26 -6.49
CA ARG A 449 1.63 -4.98 -6.83
C ARG A 449 2.80 -5.17 -7.76
N MET A 450 3.13 -4.13 -8.46
CA MET A 450 4.23 -4.07 -9.39
C MET A 450 4.90 -2.71 -9.33
N ASP A 451 6.13 -2.69 -9.79
CA ASP A 451 6.91 -1.50 -9.96
C ASP A 451 7.89 -1.68 -11.12
N HIS A 452 8.63 -0.66 -11.49
CA HIS A 452 9.67 -0.72 -12.51
C HIS A 452 11.04 -0.41 -11.92
N ASP A 453 12.06 -1.08 -12.48
CA ASP A 453 13.44 -0.76 -12.11
C ASP A 453 13.93 0.52 -12.82
N PRO A 454 15.09 1.10 -12.40
CA PRO A 454 15.64 2.30 -13.05
C PRO A 454 15.96 2.13 -14.55
N GLN A 455 15.97 0.89 -15.06
CA GLN A 455 16.13 0.59 -16.47
C GLN A 455 14.80 0.54 -17.23
N GLY A 456 13.66 0.58 -16.52
CA GLY A 456 12.31 0.54 -17.06
C GLY A 456 11.72 -0.86 -17.22
N ASN A 457 12.39 -1.92 -16.72
CA ASN A 457 11.79 -3.25 -16.68
C ASN A 457 10.73 -3.33 -15.60
N VAL A 458 9.71 -4.16 -15.83
CA VAL A 458 8.56 -4.28 -14.90
C VAL A 458 8.75 -5.50 -14.00
N TRP A 459 8.50 -5.33 -12.71
CA TRP A 459 8.61 -6.34 -11.69
C TRP A 459 7.27 -6.50 -10.98
N ILE A 460 6.78 -7.73 -10.88
CA ILE A 460 5.43 -8.03 -10.39
C ILE A 460 5.50 -9.05 -9.26
N ALA A 461 4.91 -8.72 -8.11
CA ALA A 461 4.78 -9.63 -6.98
C ALA A 461 3.73 -10.71 -7.27
N LEU A 462 4.12 -11.97 -7.23
CA LEU A 462 3.26 -13.12 -7.41
C LEU A 462 2.93 -13.74 -6.05
N TRP A 463 1.89 -13.23 -5.42
CA TRP A 463 1.61 -13.50 -4.01
C TRP A 463 1.35 -14.97 -3.66
N SER A 464 0.64 -15.71 -4.51
CA SER A 464 0.31 -17.12 -4.23
C SER A 464 1.48 -18.06 -4.40
N SER A 465 2.27 -17.88 -5.45
CA SER A 465 3.46 -18.69 -5.68
C SER A 465 4.67 -18.22 -4.86
N GLY A 466 4.64 -16.99 -4.33
CA GLY A 466 5.74 -16.41 -3.58
C GLY A 466 6.94 -16.04 -4.44
N ARG A 467 6.73 -15.81 -5.74
CA ARG A 467 7.75 -15.50 -6.73
C ARG A 467 7.64 -14.05 -7.21
N ILE A 468 8.64 -13.57 -7.92
CA ILE A 468 8.57 -12.32 -8.68
C ILE A 468 8.55 -12.67 -10.16
N LEU A 469 7.68 -12.00 -10.93
CA LEU A 469 7.73 -11.97 -12.37
C LEU A 469 8.50 -10.72 -12.81
N HIS A 470 9.55 -10.92 -13.57
CA HIS A 470 10.32 -9.86 -14.22
C HIS A 470 9.99 -9.83 -15.70
N VAL A 471 9.74 -8.65 -16.25
CA VAL A 471 9.45 -8.40 -17.65
C VAL A 471 10.51 -7.47 -18.22
N ASP A 472 11.26 -7.95 -19.21
CA ASP A 472 12.08 -7.07 -20.05
C ASP A 472 11.13 -6.28 -20.98
N TYR A 473 10.98 -5.00 -20.73
CA TYR A 473 10.03 -4.16 -21.46
C TYR A 473 10.38 -3.96 -22.94
N ARG A 474 11.60 -4.25 -23.36
CA ARG A 474 12.04 -4.13 -24.76
C ARG A 474 11.66 -5.34 -25.61
N THR A 475 11.58 -6.50 -24.98
CA THR A 475 11.37 -7.79 -25.67
C THR A 475 10.08 -8.47 -25.27
N ASP A 476 9.41 -7.98 -24.22
CA ASP A 476 8.26 -8.61 -23.53
C ASP A 476 8.60 -10.02 -22.97
N GLU A 477 9.89 -10.32 -22.75
CA GLU A 477 10.32 -11.59 -22.17
C GLU A 477 10.00 -11.64 -20.68
N LEU A 478 9.36 -12.76 -20.27
CA LEU A 478 8.94 -13.01 -18.90
C LEU A 478 9.89 -14.00 -18.22
N SER A 479 10.40 -13.66 -17.06
CA SER A 479 11.26 -14.52 -16.25
C SER A 479 10.89 -14.48 -14.77
N PHE A 480 11.36 -15.48 -14.00
CA PHE A 480 11.03 -15.57 -12.58
C PHE A 480 12.25 -15.38 -11.69
N ILE A 481 12.02 -14.75 -10.54
CA ILE A 481 12.99 -14.61 -9.46
C ILE A 481 12.36 -15.20 -8.19
N ASP A 482 13.10 -16.04 -7.49
CA ASP A 482 12.63 -16.76 -6.32
C ASP A 482 13.24 -16.16 -5.03
N PRO A 483 12.41 -15.62 -4.11
CA PRO A 483 12.86 -15.26 -2.77
C PRO A 483 13.37 -16.48 -1.98
N PRO A 484 14.29 -16.30 -1.00
CA PRO A 484 14.93 -17.40 -0.30
C PRO A 484 14.04 -18.12 0.71
N ILE A 485 12.85 -17.60 1.00
CA ILE A 485 11.91 -18.19 1.96
C ILE A 485 10.66 -18.68 1.22
N PRO A 486 10.25 -19.94 1.38
CA PRO A 486 9.01 -20.45 0.82
C PRO A 486 7.78 -19.87 1.53
N ASN A 487 6.62 -19.90 0.88
CA ASN A 487 5.34 -19.40 1.40
C ASN A 487 5.47 -17.97 1.96
N ASN A 488 6.22 -17.13 1.26
CA ASN A 488 6.56 -15.79 1.71
C ASN A 488 5.46 -14.75 1.45
N GLY A 489 4.54 -15.05 0.52
CA GLY A 489 3.44 -14.16 0.16
C GLY A 489 3.93 -12.79 -0.30
N ILE A 490 4.96 -12.73 -1.14
CA ILE A 490 5.47 -11.47 -1.68
C ILE A 490 4.33 -10.62 -2.22
N TYR A 491 4.27 -9.33 -1.85
CA TYR A 491 3.07 -8.54 -2.11
C TYR A 491 3.31 -7.24 -2.85
N ALA A 492 4.30 -6.48 -2.44
CA ALA A 492 4.67 -5.19 -3.02
C ALA A 492 6.17 -5.08 -3.17
N MET A 493 6.61 -4.18 -4.02
CA MET A 493 8.01 -3.84 -4.21
C MET A 493 8.16 -2.37 -4.55
N ASP A 494 9.37 -1.85 -4.36
CA ASP A 494 9.80 -0.52 -4.72
C ASP A 494 11.31 -0.55 -4.97
N PHE A 495 11.83 0.37 -5.79
CA PHE A 495 13.23 0.43 -6.16
C PHE A 495 13.91 1.68 -5.65
N ASP A 496 15.08 1.54 -5.07
CA ASP A 496 16.01 2.65 -4.89
C ASP A 496 16.53 3.08 -6.27
N GLU A 497 16.08 4.26 -6.71
CA GLU A 497 16.43 4.81 -8.04
C GLU A 497 17.94 5.02 -8.20
N SER A 498 18.68 5.23 -7.10
CA SER A 498 20.11 5.51 -7.12
C SER A 498 20.99 4.26 -7.25
N THR A 499 20.57 3.16 -6.66
CA THR A 499 21.34 1.89 -6.61
C THR A 499 20.73 0.77 -7.44
N GLY A 500 19.43 0.85 -7.75
CA GLY A 500 18.66 -0.24 -8.36
C GLY A 500 18.39 -1.40 -7.39
N LEU A 501 18.58 -1.20 -6.09
CA LEU A 501 18.25 -2.19 -5.07
C LEU A 501 16.73 -2.27 -4.93
N MET A 502 16.17 -3.46 -5.10
CA MET A 502 14.75 -3.69 -4.90
C MET A 502 14.45 -3.94 -3.43
N TRP A 503 13.38 -3.33 -2.92
CA TRP A 503 12.80 -3.63 -1.63
C TRP A 503 11.41 -4.23 -1.77
N THR A 504 11.04 -5.14 -0.87
CA THR A 504 9.78 -5.86 -0.96
C THR A 504 9.25 -6.29 0.41
N THR A 505 7.96 -6.57 0.47
CA THR A 505 7.32 -7.17 1.64
C THR A 505 7.16 -8.67 1.43
N LEU A 506 7.70 -9.47 2.36
CA LEU A 506 7.36 -10.88 2.51
C LEU A 506 6.20 -10.99 3.51
N HIS A 507 5.03 -10.65 3.00
CA HIS A 507 3.80 -10.36 3.72
C HIS A 507 3.38 -11.43 4.76
N THR A 508 3.55 -12.71 4.43
CA THR A 508 3.16 -13.81 5.33
C THR A 508 4.22 -14.14 6.37
N ARG A 509 5.35 -13.43 6.34
CA ARG A 509 6.52 -13.68 7.20
C ARG A 509 6.86 -12.51 8.11
N ASP A 510 6.16 -11.38 7.98
CA ASP A 510 6.47 -10.12 8.67
C ASP A 510 7.92 -9.68 8.46
N ILE A 511 8.38 -9.75 7.21
CA ILE A 511 9.75 -9.44 6.81
C ILE A 511 9.70 -8.39 5.69
N ILE A 512 10.49 -7.33 5.85
CA ILE A 512 10.93 -6.49 4.75
C ILE A 512 12.21 -7.12 4.19
N ALA A 513 12.33 -7.22 2.87
CA ALA A 513 13.49 -7.82 2.23
C ALA A 513 14.06 -6.91 1.17
N SER A 514 15.38 -6.96 0.97
CA SER A 514 16.03 -6.36 -0.19
C SER A 514 16.58 -7.43 -1.12
N TYR A 515 16.59 -7.12 -2.41
CA TYR A 515 17.19 -7.95 -3.46
C TYR A 515 18.06 -7.08 -4.36
N ASN A 516 19.27 -7.53 -4.59
CA ASN A 516 20.17 -6.88 -5.53
C ASN A 516 20.10 -7.57 -6.90
N PRO A 517 19.49 -6.96 -7.92
CA PRO A 517 19.37 -7.58 -9.24
C PRO A 517 20.71 -7.87 -9.91
N ALA A 518 21.77 -7.12 -9.59
CA ALA A 518 23.09 -7.30 -10.19
C ALA A 518 23.85 -8.51 -9.62
N THR A 519 23.62 -8.87 -8.37
CA THR A 519 24.33 -9.96 -7.68
C THR A 519 23.46 -11.17 -7.37
N GLY A 520 22.13 -11.00 -7.35
CA GLY A 520 21.17 -12.02 -6.91
C GLY A 520 21.12 -12.18 -5.37
N GLU A 521 21.73 -11.27 -4.62
CA GLU A 521 21.78 -11.34 -3.15
C GLU A 521 20.48 -10.85 -2.53
N TRP A 522 19.97 -11.60 -1.55
CA TRP A 522 18.85 -11.25 -0.69
C TRP A 522 19.32 -10.91 0.73
N LYS A 523 18.71 -9.88 1.34
CA LYS A 523 18.82 -9.62 2.78
C LYS A 523 17.43 -9.49 3.38
N LEU A 524 17.28 -9.99 4.60
CA LEU A 524 15.99 -10.10 5.28
C LEU A 524 15.99 -9.25 6.55
N TYR A 525 14.93 -8.48 6.77
CA TYR A 525 14.78 -7.54 7.87
C TYR A 525 13.42 -7.80 8.57
N PRO A 526 13.37 -8.71 9.55
CA PRO A 526 12.15 -8.99 10.30
C PRO A 526 11.57 -7.76 10.97
N GLN A 527 10.24 -7.65 10.97
CA GLN A 527 9.51 -6.58 11.66
C GLN A 527 9.36 -6.89 13.16
N PRO A 528 9.19 -5.87 14.02
CA PRO A 528 9.21 -6.05 15.49
C PRO A 528 8.11 -6.94 16.05
N GLN A 529 6.99 -7.05 15.35
CA GLN A 529 5.81 -7.77 15.83
C GLN A 529 5.23 -8.66 14.73
N ALA A 530 4.63 -9.77 15.17
CA ALA A 530 3.95 -10.70 14.29
C ALA A 530 2.62 -10.13 13.76
N GLU A 531 2.09 -10.76 12.71
CA GLU A 531 0.83 -10.42 12.07
C GLU A 531 0.79 -8.99 11.53
N SER A 532 1.93 -8.50 11.03
CA SER A 532 2.02 -7.16 10.44
C SER A 532 1.23 -7.08 9.14
N ASP A 533 1.21 -8.16 8.35
CA ASP A 533 0.45 -8.19 7.10
C ASP A 533 0.76 -6.99 6.19
N SER A 534 2.07 -6.67 6.03
CA SER A 534 2.52 -5.49 5.29
C SER A 534 2.27 -5.63 3.79
N ARG A 535 1.51 -4.67 3.21
CA ARG A 535 1.03 -4.74 1.83
C ARG A 535 1.60 -3.67 0.90
N ARG A 536 2.40 -2.79 1.44
CA ARG A 536 3.15 -1.80 0.68
C ARG A 536 4.51 -1.58 1.33
N VAL A 537 5.49 -1.36 0.51
CA VAL A 537 6.79 -0.81 0.86
C VAL A 537 7.00 0.44 -0.01
N GLU A 538 7.64 1.44 0.54
CA GLU A 538 7.98 2.68 -0.16
C GLU A 538 9.33 3.19 0.34
N ILE A 539 10.21 3.55 -0.57
CA ILE A 539 11.53 4.07 -0.26
C ILE A 539 11.48 5.58 -0.17
N ASP A 540 12.07 6.14 0.88
CA ASP A 540 12.37 7.57 0.90
C ASP A 540 13.52 7.86 -0.07
N GLN A 541 13.21 8.30 -1.28
CA GLN A 541 14.22 8.54 -2.33
C GLN A 541 15.23 9.65 -1.94
N ASN A 542 14.93 10.49 -0.95
CA ASN A 542 15.86 11.47 -0.41
C ASN A 542 16.76 10.90 0.70
N SER A 543 16.33 9.77 1.28
CA SER A 543 17.06 9.02 2.30
C SER A 543 16.90 7.52 2.04
N PRO A 544 17.51 6.98 0.95
CA PRO A 544 17.22 5.63 0.44
C PRO A 544 17.65 4.49 1.38
N ASN A 545 18.27 4.83 2.50
CA ASN A 545 18.46 3.90 3.62
C ASN A 545 17.20 3.73 4.50
N ARG A 546 16.10 4.47 4.22
CA ARG A 546 14.83 4.39 4.96
C ARG A 546 13.72 3.83 4.09
N ILE A 547 13.17 2.73 4.53
CA ILE A 547 12.15 1.95 3.83
C ILE A 547 10.89 1.92 4.69
N TRP A 548 9.85 2.62 4.23
CA TRP A 548 8.57 2.74 4.89
C TRP A 548 7.66 1.55 4.62
N TRP A 549 6.82 1.20 5.59
CA TRP A 549 5.83 0.13 5.49
C TRP A 549 4.64 0.38 6.43
N THR A 550 3.55 -0.34 6.20
CA THR A 550 2.36 -0.35 7.05
C THR A 550 2.01 -1.75 7.50
N SER A 551 1.22 -1.86 8.55
CA SER A 551 0.65 -3.11 9.05
C SER A 551 -0.88 -3.03 9.03
N VAL A 552 -1.51 -4.07 8.47
CA VAL A 552 -2.97 -4.13 8.24
C VAL A 552 -3.69 -4.95 9.29
N ALA A 553 -3.05 -6.03 9.77
CA ALA A 553 -3.71 -7.01 10.64
C ALA A 553 -3.57 -6.66 12.13
N TYR A 554 -4.49 -7.12 12.95
CA TYR A 554 -4.62 -7.00 14.41
C TYR A 554 -4.46 -5.59 14.96
N GLN A 555 -3.24 -5.08 14.99
CA GLN A 555 -2.90 -3.72 15.37
C GLN A 555 -2.44 -2.99 14.12
N SER A 556 -3.22 -2.02 13.67
CA SER A 556 -2.80 -1.15 12.57
C SER A 556 -1.59 -0.34 12.99
N ARG A 557 -0.54 -0.38 12.16
CA ARG A 557 0.75 0.27 12.42
C ARG A 557 1.29 0.90 11.16
N MET A 558 2.19 1.83 11.35
CA MET A 558 3.09 2.29 10.30
C MET A 558 4.51 2.44 10.87
N GLY A 559 5.50 2.37 10.01
CA GLY A 559 6.87 2.47 10.46
C GLY A 559 7.85 2.40 9.30
N PHE A 560 9.11 2.33 9.67
CA PHE A 560 10.20 2.22 8.70
C PHE A 560 11.33 1.33 9.22
N THR A 561 11.98 0.70 8.28
CA THR A 561 13.28 0.04 8.46
C THR A 561 14.36 1.00 7.97
N GLU A 562 15.34 1.31 8.78
CA GLU A 562 16.44 2.22 8.44
C GLU A 562 17.77 1.48 8.50
N LEU A 563 18.49 1.44 7.37
CA LEU A 563 19.85 0.94 7.34
C LEU A 563 20.76 1.95 8.04
N LEU A 564 21.62 1.46 8.91
CA LEU A 564 22.59 2.28 9.63
C LEU A 564 23.92 2.26 8.88
N ASP A 565 24.65 3.38 8.93
CA ASP A 565 26.03 3.45 8.43
C ASP A 565 26.92 2.44 9.16
N GLU A 566 27.93 1.88 8.47
CA GLU A 566 28.92 0.95 9.03
C GLU A 566 29.84 1.63 10.07
#